data_1f97f779dac83748c794888ff4845e46
#
_entry.id   1f97f779dac83748c794888ff4845e46
#
_cell.length_a   1.000
_cell.length_b   1.000
_cell.length_c   1.000
_cell.angle_alpha   90.00
_cell.angle_beta   90.00
_cell.angle_gamma   90.00
#
_symmetry.space_group_name_H-M   'P 1'
#
loop_
_entity.id
_entity.type
_entity.pdbx_description
1 polymer ?
#
loop_
_entity_poly.entity_id
_entity_poly.type
_entity_poly.pdbx_seq_one_letter_code
_entity_poly.pdbx_strand_id
1 'polypeptide(L)'
;MIDVISEIDHLIEKTPFLIAIFPEQIPPKADNRYFEIEDYFQSHRAELNRKLTNILLKLYCYYDFLISAGDDVIENPAPSQLVSLIDHCFEGEWRSRDYINVILPECHSMIILNGDDLYMTLYNPDEQLKDIVFSLVHAEGLFFYKAHREP
;
A
#
# COMPACT_ATOMS: atom_id res chain seq x y z
N MET A 1 9.66 12.65 19.33
CA MET A 1 8.47 11.93 18.83
C MET A 1 8.10 12.49 17.46
N ILE A 2 7.78 11.62 16.53
CA ILE A 2 7.36 12.02 15.19
C ILE A 2 5.95 12.62 15.28
N ASP A 3 5.76 13.80 14.69
CA ASP A 3 4.43 14.33 14.46
C ASP A 3 3.86 13.61 13.24
N VAL A 4 2.98 12.65 13.48
CA VAL A 4 2.45 11.75 12.46
C VAL A 4 1.75 12.52 11.35
N ILE A 5 0.95 13.53 11.70
CA ILE A 5 0.20 14.31 10.70
C ILE A 5 1.16 15.07 9.80
N SER A 6 2.16 15.73 10.38
CA SER A 6 3.17 16.46 9.60
C SER A 6 3.99 15.54 8.70
N GLU A 7 4.35 14.35 9.20
CA GLU A 7 5.10 13.36 8.43
C GLU A 7 4.28 12.87 7.23
N ILE A 8 3.02 12.55 7.43
CA ILE A 8 2.12 12.12 6.34
C ILE A 8 1.99 13.23 5.30
N ASP A 9 1.73 14.47 5.75
CA ASP A 9 1.55 15.60 4.84
C ASP A 9 2.81 15.86 4.00
N HIS A 10 3.98 15.70 4.60
CA HIS A 10 5.25 15.87 3.91
C HIS A 10 5.49 14.75 2.89
N LEU A 11 5.26 13.51 3.28
CA LEU A 11 5.54 12.34 2.44
C LEU A 11 4.59 12.23 1.25
N ILE A 12 3.32 12.56 1.44
CA ILE A 12 2.32 12.44 0.39
C ILE A 12 2.59 13.39 -0.80
N GLU A 13 3.42 14.40 -0.62
CA GLU A 13 3.83 15.30 -1.69
C GLU A 13 4.87 14.69 -2.63
N LYS A 14 5.54 13.62 -2.19
CA LYS A 14 6.55 12.93 -3.00
C LYS A 14 5.86 12.13 -4.10
N THR A 15 6.58 11.88 -5.20
CA THR A 15 6.06 10.99 -6.26
C THR A 15 6.03 9.56 -5.73
N PRO A 16 4.87 8.91 -5.72
CA PRO A 16 4.79 7.55 -5.17
C PRO A 16 5.30 6.49 -6.13
N PHE A 17 5.70 5.36 -5.53
CA PHE A 17 5.85 4.10 -6.25
C PHE A 17 4.57 3.29 -6.03
N LEU A 18 4.20 2.48 -7.01
CA LEU A 18 3.01 1.64 -6.92
C LEU A 18 3.41 0.18 -6.73
N ILE A 19 2.66 -0.48 -5.86
CA ILE A 19 2.70 -1.94 -5.68
C ILE A 19 1.35 -2.42 -6.22
N ALA A 20 1.35 -3.01 -7.43
CA ALA A 20 0.14 -3.14 -8.21
C ALA A 20 0.04 -4.46 -8.96
N ILE A 21 -1.17 -4.77 -9.40
CA ILE A 21 -1.42 -5.97 -10.21
C ILE A 21 -0.98 -5.79 -11.66
N PHE A 22 -0.71 -4.56 -12.09
CA PHE A 22 -0.26 -4.25 -13.45
C PHE A 22 1.19 -3.78 -13.43
N PRO A 23 1.96 -4.04 -14.50
CA PRO A 23 3.37 -3.64 -14.55
C PRO A 23 3.61 -2.15 -14.78
N GLU A 24 2.60 -1.41 -15.20
CA GLU A 24 2.68 0.03 -15.41
C GLU A 24 1.28 0.64 -15.39
N GLN A 25 1.22 1.96 -15.39
CA GLN A 25 -0.07 2.65 -15.35
C GLN A 25 -0.90 2.34 -16.60
N ILE A 26 -2.20 2.20 -16.41
CA ILE A 26 -3.13 1.83 -17.48
C ILE A 26 -3.34 3.04 -18.39
N PRO A 27 -3.16 2.87 -19.71
CA PRO A 27 -3.37 3.98 -20.63
C PRO A 27 -4.86 4.32 -20.76
N PRO A 28 -5.19 5.60 -21.05
CA PRO A 28 -6.60 6.01 -21.19
C PRO A 28 -7.39 5.21 -22.23
N LYS A 29 -6.72 4.66 -23.24
CA LYS A 29 -7.39 3.87 -24.28
C LYS A 29 -8.01 2.58 -23.77
N ALA A 30 -7.64 2.12 -22.57
CA ALA A 30 -8.24 0.93 -21.98
C ALA A 30 -9.71 1.16 -21.60
N ASP A 31 -10.04 2.37 -21.15
CA ASP A 31 -11.41 2.88 -20.96
C ASP A 31 -12.32 1.84 -20.28
N ASN A 32 -13.43 1.46 -20.92
CA ASN A 32 -14.39 0.52 -20.36
C ASN A 32 -13.80 -0.85 -20.03
N ARG A 33 -12.79 -1.30 -20.76
CA ARG A 33 -12.13 -2.57 -20.44
C ARG A 33 -11.49 -2.54 -19.06
N TYR A 34 -10.87 -1.43 -18.71
CA TYR A 34 -10.26 -1.28 -17.39
C TYR A 34 -11.32 -1.42 -16.29
N PHE A 35 -12.47 -0.78 -16.45
CA PHE A 35 -13.53 -0.84 -15.44
C PHE A 35 -14.07 -2.26 -15.26
N GLU A 36 -14.24 -3.01 -16.33
CA GLU A 36 -14.69 -4.40 -16.27
C GLU A 36 -13.65 -5.30 -15.59
N ILE A 37 -12.37 -5.08 -15.89
CA ILE A 37 -11.27 -5.82 -15.25
C ILE A 37 -11.16 -5.45 -13.78
N GLU A 38 -11.30 -4.17 -13.44
CA GLU A 38 -11.31 -3.72 -12.07
C GLU A 38 -12.42 -4.40 -11.26
N ASP A 39 -13.62 -4.47 -11.83
CA ASP A 39 -14.75 -5.16 -11.19
C ASP A 39 -14.43 -6.64 -10.94
N TYR A 40 -13.78 -7.30 -11.88
CA TYR A 40 -13.35 -8.69 -11.71
C TYR A 40 -12.41 -8.83 -10.51
N PHE A 41 -11.37 -7.99 -10.42
CA PHE A 41 -10.42 -8.07 -9.33
C PHE A 41 -11.04 -7.64 -7.99
N GLN A 42 -11.97 -6.69 -8.00
CA GLN A 42 -12.70 -6.34 -6.79
C GLN A 42 -13.56 -7.50 -6.27
N SER A 43 -14.08 -8.32 -7.18
CA SER A 43 -14.82 -9.53 -6.79
C SER A 43 -13.91 -10.61 -6.22
N HIS A 44 -12.61 -10.55 -6.49
CA HIS A 44 -11.60 -11.52 -6.05
C HIS A 44 -10.58 -10.88 -5.10
N ARG A 45 -10.98 -9.83 -4.41
CA ARG A 45 -10.07 -9.04 -3.57
C ARG A 45 -9.49 -9.77 -2.37
N ALA A 46 -10.08 -10.89 -1.94
CA ALA A 46 -9.52 -11.70 -0.87
C ALA A 46 -8.12 -12.22 -1.26
N GLU A 47 -7.92 -12.53 -2.53
CA GLU A 47 -6.63 -12.96 -3.05
C GLU A 47 -5.61 -11.81 -3.02
N LEU A 48 -6.02 -10.62 -3.44
CA LEU A 48 -5.17 -9.44 -3.37
C LEU A 48 -4.84 -9.08 -1.92
N ASN A 49 -5.84 -9.12 -1.03
CA ASN A 49 -5.62 -8.88 0.40
C ASN A 49 -4.52 -9.79 0.94
N ARG A 50 -4.57 -11.07 0.63
CA ARG A 50 -3.57 -12.04 1.08
C ARG A 50 -2.17 -11.66 0.58
N LYS A 51 -2.05 -11.26 -0.68
CA LYS A 51 -0.77 -10.86 -1.27
C LYS A 51 -0.21 -9.60 -0.60
N LEU A 52 -1.03 -8.57 -0.41
CA LEU A 52 -0.60 -7.34 0.23
C LEU A 52 -0.25 -7.57 1.70
N THR A 53 -1.03 -8.39 2.40
CA THR A 53 -0.74 -8.79 3.77
C THR A 53 0.61 -9.48 3.88
N ASN A 54 0.90 -10.41 2.97
CA ASN A 54 2.19 -11.11 2.95
C ASN A 54 3.36 -10.14 2.78
N ILE A 55 3.22 -9.16 1.89
CA ILE A 55 4.25 -8.14 1.67
C ILE A 55 4.49 -7.35 2.95
N LEU A 56 3.43 -6.84 3.57
CA LEU A 56 3.55 -6.02 4.77
C LEU A 56 4.10 -6.79 5.96
N LEU A 57 3.66 -8.04 6.17
CA LEU A 57 4.16 -8.87 7.27
C LEU A 57 5.66 -9.15 7.11
N LYS A 58 6.09 -9.48 5.90
CA LYS A 58 7.51 -9.74 5.64
C LYS A 58 8.34 -8.47 5.80
N LEU A 59 7.85 -7.35 5.28
CA LEU A 59 8.52 -6.06 5.41
C LEU A 59 8.65 -5.67 6.89
N TYR A 60 7.67 -6.00 7.70
CA TYR A 60 7.66 -5.70 9.14
C TYR A 60 8.78 -6.43 9.88
N CYS A 61 9.34 -7.50 9.32
CA CYS A 61 10.51 -8.15 9.90
C CYS A 61 11.80 -7.34 9.74
N TYR A 62 11.81 -6.34 8.85
CA TYR A 62 12.99 -5.53 8.53
C TYR A 62 12.91 -4.10 9.02
N TYR A 63 11.72 -3.59 9.28
CA TYR A 63 11.50 -2.18 9.67
C TYR A 63 10.46 -2.08 10.76
N ASP A 64 10.64 -1.10 11.64
CA ASP A 64 9.58 -0.71 12.56
C ASP A 64 8.44 -0.04 11.79
N PHE A 65 7.22 -0.26 12.25
CA PHE A 65 6.02 0.35 11.67
C PHE A 65 5.36 1.28 12.68
N LEU A 66 4.99 2.46 12.23
CA LEU A 66 4.12 3.39 12.94
C LEU A 66 2.87 3.53 12.09
N ILE A 67 1.74 3.00 12.58
CA ILE A 67 0.51 2.91 11.80
C ILE A 67 -0.48 3.96 12.23
N SER A 68 -0.96 4.74 11.26
CA SER A 68 -2.07 5.68 11.45
C SER A 68 -3.31 5.07 10.80
N ALA A 69 -4.33 4.79 11.62
CA ALA A 69 -5.59 4.20 11.18
C ALA A 69 -6.73 4.98 11.83
N GLY A 70 -7.45 5.78 11.04
CA GLY A 70 -8.45 6.71 11.57
C GLY A 70 -7.77 7.70 12.52
N ASP A 71 -8.27 7.81 13.73
CA ASP A 71 -7.71 8.68 14.77
C ASP A 71 -6.63 7.98 15.62
N ASP A 72 -6.43 6.68 15.40
CA ASP A 72 -5.49 5.89 16.19
C ASP A 72 -4.09 5.89 15.58
N VAL A 73 -3.08 5.93 16.44
CA VAL A 73 -1.68 5.77 16.05
C VAL A 73 -1.11 4.62 16.86
N ILE A 74 -0.60 3.61 16.16
CA ILE A 74 -0.11 2.38 16.79
C ILE A 74 1.34 2.17 16.40
N GLU A 75 2.23 2.10 17.39
CA GLU A 75 3.64 1.82 17.18
C GLU A 75 3.88 0.33 17.31
N ASN A 76 4.48 -0.27 16.30
CA ASN A 76 4.87 -1.69 16.28
C ASN A 76 3.78 -2.62 16.81
N PRO A 77 2.61 -2.69 16.13
CA PRO A 77 1.53 -3.56 16.57
C PRO A 77 1.96 -5.03 16.55
N ALA A 78 1.27 -5.87 17.32
CA ALA A 78 1.44 -7.32 17.19
C ALA A 78 1.10 -7.72 15.75
N PRO A 79 1.78 -8.73 15.18
CA PRO A 79 1.47 -9.18 13.82
C PRO A 79 -0.01 -9.53 13.59
N SER A 80 -0.67 -10.13 14.56
CA SER A 80 -2.12 -10.41 14.48
C SER A 80 -2.95 -9.14 14.41
N GLN A 81 -2.54 -8.09 15.11
CA GLN A 81 -3.20 -6.79 15.05
C GLN A 81 -2.99 -6.13 13.70
N LEU A 82 -1.79 -6.22 13.14
CA LEU A 82 -1.51 -5.72 11.80
C LEU A 82 -2.40 -6.39 10.75
N VAL A 83 -2.53 -7.72 10.82
CA VAL A 83 -3.41 -8.47 9.93
C VAL A 83 -4.86 -7.98 10.06
N SER A 84 -5.33 -7.78 11.29
CA SER A 84 -6.69 -7.27 11.51
C SER A 84 -6.91 -5.88 10.91
N LEU A 85 -5.93 -5.00 11.04
CA LEU A 85 -6.00 -3.66 10.45
C LEU A 85 -6.08 -3.73 8.92
N ILE A 86 -5.29 -4.60 8.31
CA ILE A 86 -5.32 -4.79 6.85
C ILE A 86 -6.66 -5.38 6.41
N ASP A 87 -7.13 -6.43 7.09
CA ASP A 87 -8.41 -7.06 6.77
C ASP A 87 -9.56 -6.07 6.82
N HIS A 88 -9.55 -5.18 7.82
CA HIS A 88 -10.58 -4.16 7.95
C HIS A 88 -10.66 -3.24 6.73
N CYS A 89 -9.54 -2.96 6.06
CA CYS A 89 -9.52 -2.16 4.85
C CYS A 89 -10.27 -2.83 3.69
N PHE A 90 -10.40 -4.16 3.72
CA PHE A 90 -11.04 -4.93 2.65
C PHE A 90 -12.46 -5.37 2.99
N GLU A 91 -12.99 -4.99 4.16
CA GLU A 91 -14.36 -5.30 4.55
C GLU A 91 -15.36 -4.33 3.91
N GLY A 92 -16.61 -4.78 3.80
CA GLY A 92 -17.69 -3.94 3.25
C GLY A 92 -17.60 -3.72 1.76
N GLU A 93 -18.29 -2.70 1.29
CA GLU A 93 -18.25 -2.31 -0.12
C GLU A 93 -16.95 -1.60 -0.43
N TRP A 94 -16.33 -1.90 -1.58
CA TRP A 94 -15.02 -1.38 -1.92
C TRP A 94 -14.97 0.17 -1.98
N ARG A 95 -16.09 0.83 -2.24
CA ARG A 95 -16.15 2.30 -2.32
C ARG A 95 -16.13 3.01 -0.97
N SER A 96 -16.38 2.28 0.10
CA SER A 96 -16.47 2.87 1.44
C SER A 96 -15.48 2.24 2.42
N ARG A 97 -14.41 1.60 1.90
CA ARG A 97 -13.40 0.96 2.74
C ARG A 97 -12.47 1.97 3.37
N ASP A 98 -12.01 1.61 4.55
CA ASP A 98 -11.00 2.40 5.24
C ASP A 98 -9.61 2.23 4.61
N TYR A 99 -8.71 3.05 5.05
CA TYR A 99 -7.31 2.99 4.67
C TYR A 99 -6.42 3.10 5.89
N ILE A 100 -5.17 2.66 5.74
CA ILE A 100 -4.15 2.84 6.78
C ILE A 100 -2.90 3.44 6.15
N ASN A 101 -2.20 4.23 6.95
CA ASN A 101 -0.88 4.76 6.62
C ASN A 101 0.15 4.00 7.45
N VAL A 102 1.09 3.34 6.77
CA VAL A 102 2.17 2.63 7.43
C VAL A 102 3.44 3.44 7.26
N ILE A 103 3.88 4.10 8.32
CA ILE A 103 5.09 4.91 8.32
C ILE A 103 6.25 4.03 8.75
N LEU A 104 7.36 4.14 8.02
CA LEU A 104 8.63 3.48 8.34
C LEU A 104 9.57 4.57 8.87
N PRO A 105 9.61 4.80 10.20
CA PRO A 105 10.36 5.96 10.75
C PRO A 105 11.86 5.91 10.45
N GLU A 106 12.42 4.72 10.37
CA GLU A 106 13.86 4.54 10.17
C GLU A 106 14.37 5.15 8.86
N CYS A 107 13.52 5.16 7.83
CA CYS A 107 13.92 5.66 6.51
C CYS A 107 13.02 6.79 6.00
N HIS A 108 12.14 7.31 6.85
CA HIS A 108 11.21 8.39 6.51
C HIS A 108 10.39 8.06 5.26
N SER A 109 9.87 6.85 5.21
CA SER A 109 9.03 6.35 4.11
C SER A 109 7.64 6.03 4.61
N MET A 110 6.68 5.90 3.67
CA MET A 110 5.30 5.61 4.03
C MET A 110 4.65 4.75 2.96
N ILE A 111 3.88 3.76 3.42
CA ILE A 111 3.00 2.97 2.55
C ILE A 111 1.57 3.33 2.89
N ILE A 112 0.76 3.60 1.88
CA ILE A 112 -0.69 3.75 2.05
C ILE A 112 -1.38 2.53 1.46
N LEU A 113 -2.15 1.85 2.29
CA LEU A 113 -3.04 0.77 1.87
C LEU A 113 -4.46 1.30 1.93
N ASN A 114 -5.10 1.38 0.77
CA ASN A 114 -6.48 1.86 0.65
C ASN A 114 -7.32 0.73 0.08
N GLY A 115 -8.38 0.34 0.80
CA GLY A 115 -9.19 -0.83 0.44
C GLY A 115 -9.98 -0.70 -0.86
N ASP A 116 -10.14 0.50 -1.40
CA ASP A 116 -10.83 0.70 -2.68
C ASP A 116 -9.88 0.71 -3.88
N ASP A 117 -8.59 0.64 -3.64
CA ASP A 117 -7.58 0.57 -4.70
C ASP A 117 -7.12 -0.88 -4.93
N LEU A 118 -6.67 -1.17 -6.13
CA LEU A 118 -6.05 -2.45 -6.46
C LEU A 118 -4.54 -2.38 -6.35
N TYR A 119 -4.02 -1.44 -5.55
CA TYR A 119 -2.60 -1.23 -5.34
C TYR A 119 -2.35 -0.56 -4.00
N MET A 120 -1.09 -0.65 -3.55
CA MET A 120 -0.58 0.19 -2.46
C MET A 120 0.35 1.24 -3.05
N THR A 121 0.52 2.35 -2.34
CA THR A 121 1.50 3.37 -2.71
C THR A 121 2.63 3.41 -1.68
N LEU A 122 3.85 3.60 -2.17
CA LEU A 122 5.05 3.75 -1.34
C LEU A 122 5.68 5.10 -1.63
N TYR A 123 5.85 5.91 -0.57
CA TYR A 123 6.40 7.26 -0.68
C TYR A 123 7.80 7.31 -0.10
N ASN A 124 8.70 7.94 -0.83
CA ASN A 124 10.06 8.29 -0.39
C ASN A 124 10.93 7.10 0.04
N PRO A 125 10.98 5.98 -0.71
CA PRO A 125 11.86 4.88 -0.33
C PRO A 125 13.33 5.20 -0.62
N ASP A 126 14.23 4.74 0.27
CA ASP A 126 15.66 4.71 -0.04
C ASP A 126 15.97 3.46 -0.90
N GLU A 127 17.22 3.31 -1.32
CA GLU A 127 17.60 2.22 -2.22
C GLU A 127 17.44 0.84 -1.56
N GLN A 128 17.77 0.71 -0.27
CA GLN A 128 17.60 -0.55 0.44
C GLN A 128 16.14 -0.96 0.54
N LEU A 129 15.27 -0.02 0.86
CA LEU A 129 13.82 -0.28 0.95
C LEU A 129 13.27 -0.67 -0.44
N LYS A 130 13.68 0.04 -1.49
CA LYS A 130 13.26 -0.31 -2.86
C LYS A 130 13.63 -1.74 -3.22
N ASP A 131 14.86 -2.16 -2.90
CA ASP A 131 15.33 -3.50 -3.22
C ASP A 131 14.53 -4.58 -2.49
N ILE A 132 14.26 -4.38 -1.20
CA ILE A 132 13.47 -5.32 -0.40
C ILE A 132 12.05 -5.39 -0.92
N VAL A 133 11.42 -4.23 -1.12
CA VAL A 133 10.03 -4.19 -1.61
C VAL A 133 9.91 -4.82 -2.99
N PHE A 134 10.85 -4.54 -3.90
CA PHE A 134 10.86 -5.16 -5.22
C PHE A 134 10.83 -6.70 -5.12
N SER A 135 11.68 -7.26 -4.27
CA SER A 135 11.73 -8.72 -4.09
C SER A 135 10.44 -9.29 -3.50
N LEU A 136 9.90 -8.62 -2.48
CA LEU A 136 8.66 -9.07 -1.84
C LEU A 136 7.46 -8.99 -2.79
N VAL A 137 7.38 -7.92 -3.55
CA VAL A 137 6.29 -7.69 -4.50
C VAL A 137 6.31 -8.73 -5.62
N HIS A 138 7.47 -8.98 -6.18
CA HIS A 138 7.62 -9.97 -7.25
C HIS A 138 7.32 -11.39 -6.78
N ALA A 139 7.64 -11.71 -5.53
CA ALA A 139 7.33 -13.02 -4.95
C ALA A 139 5.82 -13.28 -4.89
N GLU A 140 5.01 -12.23 -4.85
CA GLU A 140 3.54 -12.35 -4.83
C GLU A 140 2.92 -12.25 -6.23
N GLY A 141 3.72 -12.15 -7.27
CA GLY A 141 3.22 -11.99 -8.63
C GLY A 141 2.67 -10.60 -8.91
N LEU A 142 3.10 -9.60 -8.14
CA LEU A 142 2.73 -8.20 -8.33
C LEU A 142 3.90 -7.43 -8.95
N PHE A 143 3.66 -6.14 -9.20
CA PHE A 143 4.65 -5.28 -9.85
C PHE A 143 4.94 -4.05 -9.01
N PHE A 144 6.15 -3.53 -9.11
CA PHE A 144 6.62 -2.37 -8.37
C PHE A 144 7.23 -1.38 -9.34
N TYR A 145 6.66 -0.18 -9.45
CA TYR A 145 7.15 0.83 -10.36
C TYR A 145 6.82 2.25 -9.86
N LYS A 146 7.58 3.22 -10.37
CA LYS A 146 7.36 4.62 -10.03
C LYS A 146 6.17 5.17 -10.81
N ALA A 147 5.24 5.83 -10.13
CA ALA A 147 4.08 6.42 -10.78
C ALA A 147 4.50 7.54 -11.72
N HIS A 148 3.80 7.65 -12.86
CA HIS A 148 3.95 8.80 -13.75
C HIS A 148 3.08 9.92 -13.22
N ARG A 149 3.68 11.12 -13.08
CA ARG A 149 2.91 12.33 -12.81
C ARG A 149 2.80 13.11 -14.09
N GLU A 150 1.60 13.52 -14.42
CA GLU A 150 1.38 14.42 -15.53
C GLU A 150 1.93 15.80 -15.19
N PRO A 151 2.56 16.48 -16.15
CA PRO A 151 3.10 17.83 -15.92
C PRO A 151 2.00 18.86 -15.64
#